data_f95e0f54f292817d7c891bea206a4fde
#
_entry.id   f95e0f54f292817d7c891bea206a4fde
#
_cell.length_a   1.000
_cell.length_b   1.000
_cell.length_c   1.000
_cell.angle_alpha   90.00
_cell.angle_beta   90.00
_cell.angle_gamma   90.00
#
_symmetry.space_group_name_H-M   'P 1'
#
loop_
_entity.id
_entity.type
_entity.pdbx_description
1 polymer ?
#
loop_
_entity_poly.entity_id
_entity_poly.type
_entity_poly.pdbx_seq_one_letter_code
_entity_poly.pdbx_strand_id
1 'polypeptide(L)'
;MDPNAIKEELRLFQSTLLQDGLKELLNENKFVDCTLKVGDRSFPCHRLIMAACSPYFRDIFFTEDGKEVENTKEVVLEDVNPSILHMIIQYLYSAEIDLTDDNVQDIIAVANRFQIPSVFTVCVNYLQKKLSLGNCMAIFRMGLVLSCPRLAVAARNFIAERFEFLHKDEEFLKLAAHELFAVIGGDALNVEKEELVFEAVMAWVRYDKESRIKVLKDAFNCIRFRLLPEKYFKEKVETDEIVKADPELQKTIQVIRDAFKGKLPEKPKTKEGEEGASKEGGEEEESPFPGFLNDNRRHGMYTRDFILMINDTAAVAYDVNKNECFFAAMSEQVPRNHVSVVSQRNQLFIIGGLFVDEENKDVPLQCYFYLLDPFTFEWVALPPMPSPRCLFSIGESENLLFTVAGKDLQTNESLDSVMCYDVEKMKWTETKKLPLKIHGHAVASHKGLVYCIGGKTDDNKALNKMFAYNHKQSEWREMAAMKTPRAMFGAVIHNGKIVVAGGVNEEGLTATCEAYDFTTNRWEPFTEFPQERSSVNLVSNGGLLYAVGGFTMVQMENKEVAPTEVTDVWQYEDDKKQWTGMLREMRYAAGSSCVSIRLNAARMPKL
;
A
#
# COMPACT_ATOMS: atom_id res chain seq x y z
N MET A 1 -30.12 20.45 17.72
CA MET A 1 -30.04 19.78 16.40
C MET A 1 -29.78 20.86 15.35
N ASP A 2 -28.81 20.63 14.51
CA ASP A 2 -28.49 21.53 13.41
C ASP A 2 -29.68 21.58 12.43
N PRO A 3 -30.22 22.78 12.07
CA PRO A 3 -31.31 22.91 11.12
C PRO A 3 -31.02 22.30 9.74
N ASN A 4 -29.74 22.23 9.34
CA ASN A 4 -29.33 21.60 8.10
C ASN A 4 -29.42 20.07 8.17
N ALA A 5 -29.06 19.46 9.29
CA ALA A 5 -29.18 18.01 9.49
C ALA A 5 -30.66 17.55 9.44
N ILE A 6 -31.59 18.33 10.03
CA ILE A 6 -33.02 18.02 9.97
C ILE A 6 -33.55 18.11 8.53
N LYS A 7 -33.12 19.09 7.75
CA LYS A 7 -33.51 19.22 6.34
C LYS A 7 -33.01 18.06 5.48
N GLU A 8 -31.79 17.59 5.76
CA GLU A 8 -31.20 16.46 5.04
C GLU A 8 -31.89 15.15 5.38
N GLU A 9 -32.23 14.94 6.63
CA GLU A 9 -33.00 13.78 7.10
C GLU A 9 -34.42 13.74 6.47
N LEU A 10 -35.15 14.85 6.45
CA LEU A 10 -36.45 14.96 5.79
C LEU A 10 -36.39 14.72 4.30
N ARG A 11 -35.34 15.24 3.63
CA ARG A 11 -35.11 15.03 2.21
C ARG A 11 -34.81 13.56 1.90
N LEU A 12 -33.99 12.91 2.72
CA LEU A 12 -33.68 11.49 2.59
C LEU A 12 -34.92 10.64 2.78
N PHE A 13 -35.72 10.90 3.85
CA PHE A 13 -36.98 10.22 4.10
C PHE A 13 -37.97 10.32 2.93
N GLN A 14 -38.17 11.54 2.40
CA GLN A 14 -39.08 11.75 1.26
C GLN A 14 -38.57 11.04 -0.01
N SER A 15 -37.23 11.04 -0.23
CA SER A 15 -36.62 10.37 -1.38
C SER A 15 -36.80 8.86 -1.30
N THR A 16 -36.62 8.26 -0.11
CA THR A 16 -36.83 6.83 0.13
C THR A 16 -38.29 6.44 -0.10
N LEU A 17 -39.23 7.21 0.44
CA LEU A 17 -40.66 6.96 0.26
C LEU A 17 -41.09 6.98 -1.21
N LEU A 18 -40.62 7.94 -1.98
CA LEU A 18 -40.87 8.02 -3.42
C LEU A 18 -40.28 6.83 -4.17
N GLN A 19 -39.07 6.43 -3.81
CA GLN A 19 -38.36 5.33 -4.43
C GLN A 19 -39.04 3.99 -4.18
N ASP A 20 -39.44 3.73 -2.94
CA ASP A 20 -40.20 2.52 -2.56
C ASP A 20 -41.54 2.46 -3.31
N GLY A 21 -42.26 3.58 -3.40
CA GLY A 21 -43.52 3.64 -4.14
C GLY A 21 -43.36 3.41 -5.64
N LEU A 22 -42.29 3.93 -6.26
CA LEU A 22 -41.99 3.70 -7.68
C LEU A 22 -41.60 2.24 -7.95
N LYS A 23 -40.84 1.63 -7.05
CA LYS A 23 -40.46 0.21 -7.12
C LYS A 23 -41.73 -0.69 -7.02
N GLU A 24 -42.64 -0.39 -6.11
CA GLU A 24 -43.90 -1.09 -5.97
C GLU A 24 -44.77 -0.97 -7.24
N LEU A 25 -44.93 0.22 -7.79
CA LEU A 25 -45.68 0.45 -9.03
C LEU A 25 -45.09 -0.32 -10.23
N LEU A 26 -43.76 -0.42 -10.33
CA LEU A 26 -43.12 -1.24 -11.36
C LEU A 26 -43.41 -2.72 -11.18
N ASN A 27 -43.30 -3.23 -9.95
CA ASN A 27 -43.55 -4.65 -9.62
C ASN A 27 -45.01 -5.05 -9.88
N GLU A 28 -45.96 -4.13 -9.61
CA GLU A 28 -47.38 -4.31 -9.88
C GLU A 28 -47.78 -4.03 -11.35
N ASN A 29 -46.80 -3.68 -12.21
CA ASN A 29 -47.01 -3.30 -13.61
C ASN A 29 -48.06 -2.17 -13.79
N LYS A 30 -48.09 -1.22 -12.83
CA LYS A 30 -49.01 -0.07 -12.85
C LYS A 30 -48.30 1.16 -13.44
N PHE A 31 -49.05 1.95 -14.20
CA PHE A 31 -48.56 3.16 -14.92
C PHE A 31 -47.42 2.91 -15.89
N VAL A 32 -47.12 1.67 -16.24
CA VAL A 32 -46.10 1.32 -17.24
C VAL A 32 -46.58 1.82 -18.61
N ASP A 33 -45.79 2.65 -19.22
CA ASP A 33 -46.07 3.33 -20.50
C ASP A 33 -44.99 3.11 -21.55
N CYS A 34 -43.94 2.34 -21.21
CA CYS A 34 -42.84 1.97 -22.11
C CYS A 34 -42.33 0.56 -21.83
N THR A 35 -41.84 -0.11 -22.90
CA THR A 35 -41.17 -1.41 -22.81
C THR A 35 -39.84 -1.34 -23.55
N LEU A 36 -38.73 -1.62 -22.87
CA LEU A 36 -37.43 -1.80 -23.51
C LEU A 36 -37.29 -3.25 -23.96
N LYS A 37 -36.90 -3.46 -25.22
CA LYS A 37 -36.70 -4.79 -25.80
C LYS A 37 -35.25 -5.04 -26.15
N VAL A 38 -34.73 -6.19 -25.72
CA VAL A 38 -33.38 -6.67 -26.07
C VAL A 38 -33.51 -8.14 -26.52
N GLY A 39 -33.42 -8.37 -27.82
CA GLY A 39 -33.73 -9.67 -28.38
C GLY A 39 -35.15 -10.10 -28.03
N ASP A 40 -35.28 -11.30 -27.44
CA ASP A 40 -36.58 -11.87 -27.02
C ASP A 40 -37.04 -11.41 -25.62
N ARG A 41 -36.24 -10.63 -24.90
CA ARG A 41 -36.58 -10.15 -23.56
C ARG A 41 -37.19 -8.76 -23.60
N SER A 42 -38.23 -8.57 -22.77
CA SER A 42 -38.97 -7.30 -22.64
C SER A 42 -38.93 -6.83 -21.20
N PHE A 43 -38.64 -5.54 -21.01
CA PHE A 43 -38.53 -4.90 -19.70
C PHE A 43 -39.53 -3.74 -19.64
N PRO A 44 -40.68 -3.93 -18.92
CA PRO A 44 -41.62 -2.86 -18.71
C PRO A 44 -41.02 -1.78 -17.81
N CYS A 45 -41.24 -0.51 -18.12
CA CYS A 45 -40.72 0.63 -17.38
C CYS A 45 -41.60 1.87 -17.53
N HIS A 46 -41.25 2.93 -16.80
CA HIS A 46 -41.90 4.22 -16.88
C HIS A 46 -41.04 5.20 -17.68
N ARG A 47 -41.56 5.78 -18.75
CA ARG A 47 -40.89 6.81 -19.57
C ARG A 47 -40.35 7.95 -18.70
N LEU A 48 -41.14 8.36 -17.70
CA LEU A 48 -40.76 9.41 -16.75
C LEU A 48 -39.43 9.08 -16.05
N ILE A 49 -39.29 7.87 -15.52
CA ILE A 49 -38.10 7.44 -14.78
C ILE A 49 -36.90 7.32 -15.72
N MET A 50 -37.11 6.70 -16.89
CA MET A 50 -36.04 6.56 -17.89
C MET A 50 -35.53 7.92 -18.37
N ALA A 51 -36.43 8.85 -18.70
CA ALA A 51 -36.08 10.21 -19.16
C ALA A 51 -35.46 11.07 -18.03
N ALA A 52 -35.88 10.86 -16.77
CA ALA A 52 -35.33 11.58 -15.63
C ALA A 52 -33.89 11.15 -15.32
N CYS A 53 -33.56 9.86 -15.51
CA CYS A 53 -32.29 9.26 -15.16
C CYS A 53 -31.28 9.20 -16.33
N SER A 54 -31.71 9.43 -17.57
CA SER A 54 -30.90 9.27 -18.76
C SER A 54 -31.24 10.30 -19.84
N PRO A 55 -30.28 11.17 -20.21
CA PRO A 55 -30.41 12.04 -21.40
C PRO A 55 -30.70 11.24 -22.67
N TYR A 56 -30.03 10.09 -22.88
CA TYR A 56 -30.26 9.22 -24.03
C TYR A 56 -31.74 8.82 -24.18
N PHE A 57 -32.40 8.36 -23.09
CA PHE A 57 -33.82 8.01 -23.13
C PHE A 57 -34.72 9.25 -23.23
N ARG A 58 -34.28 10.38 -22.66
CA ARG A 58 -35.01 11.64 -22.81
C ARG A 58 -35.09 12.05 -24.27
N ASP A 59 -33.99 11.94 -25.04
CA ASP A 59 -33.94 12.29 -26.45
C ASP A 59 -34.76 11.32 -27.33
N ILE A 60 -34.97 10.09 -26.88
CA ILE A 60 -35.86 9.14 -27.55
C ILE A 60 -37.34 9.51 -27.33
N PHE A 61 -37.70 10.01 -26.15
CA PHE A 61 -39.09 10.27 -25.77
C PHE A 61 -39.57 11.70 -26.09
N PHE A 62 -38.65 12.63 -26.29
CA PHE A 62 -38.97 14.03 -26.54
C PHE A 62 -38.20 14.55 -27.76
N THR A 63 -38.83 15.44 -28.54
CA THR A 63 -38.18 16.19 -29.63
C THR A 63 -37.35 17.34 -29.07
N GLU A 64 -36.46 17.94 -29.88
CA GLU A 64 -35.70 19.15 -29.51
C GLU A 64 -36.59 20.30 -29.03
N ASP A 65 -37.80 20.42 -29.55
CA ASP A 65 -38.81 21.39 -29.12
C ASP A 65 -39.54 21.01 -27.83
N GLY A 66 -39.17 19.89 -27.18
CA GLY A 66 -39.77 19.40 -25.94
C GLY A 66 -41.15 18.76 -26.08
N LYS A 67 -41.56 18.40 -27.30
CA LYS A 67 -42.83 17.68 -27.55
C LYS A 67 -42.60 16.17 -27.41
N GLU A 68 -43.58 15.47 -26.88
CA GLU A 68 -43.54 14.01 -26.82
C GLU A 68 -43.54 13.38 -28.22
N VAL A 69 -42.67 12.39 -28.41
CA VAL A 69 -42.65 11.60 -29.64
C VAL A 69 -43.78 10.58 -29.60
N GLU A 70 -44.68 10.61 -30.60
CA GLU A 70 -45.77 9.65 -30.72
C GLU A 70 -45.23 8.23 -30.99
N ASN A 71 -45.90 7.21 -30.43
CA ASN A 71 -45.61 5.77 -30.61
C ASN A 71 -44.30 5.23 -30.02
N THR A 72 -43.73 5.84 -28.99
CA THR A 72 -42.53 5.31 -28.27
C THR A 72 -42.89 4.33 -27.16
N LYS A 73 -43.93 3.48 -27.35
CA LYS A 73 -44.30 2.44 -26.38
C LYS A 73 -43.30 1.30 -26.30
N GLU A 74 -42.58 1.05 -27.38
CA GLU A 74 -41.53 0.03 -27.45
C GLU A 74 -40.23 0.66 -27.95
N VAL A 75 -39.13 0.41 -27.21
CA VAL A 75 -37.78 0.83 -27.59
C VAL A 75 -36.92 -0.39 -27.74
N VAL A 76 -36.47 -0.70 -28.95
CA VAL A 76 -35.57 -1.83 -29.21
C VAL A 76 -34.12 -1.38 -29.00
N LEU A 77 -33.40 -2.11 -28.16
CA LEU A 77 -32.00 -1.89 -27.85
C LEU A 77 -31.18 -3.06 -28.41
N GLU A 78 -30.20 -2.74 -29.21
CA GLU A 78 -29.30 -3.74 -29.83
C GLU A 78 -27.97 -3.81 -29.05
N ASP A 79 -27.27 -4.92 -29.14
CA ASP A 79 -25.92 -5.12 -28.56
C ASP A 79 -25.82 -4.80 -27.06
N VAL A 80 -26.79 -5.26 -26.28
CA VAL A 80 -26.82 -5.12 -24.82
C VAL A 80 -27.10 -6.48 -24.20
N ASN A 81 -26.39 -6.80 -23.12
CA ASN A 81 -26.71 -7.98 -22.32
C ASN A 81 -28.03 -7.74 -21.54
N PRO A 82 -29.07 -8.58 -21.78
CA PRO A 82 -30.36 -8.39 -21.13
C PRO A 82 -30.30 -8.44 -19.60
N SER A 83 -29.38 -9.22 -19.02
CA SER A 83 -29.22 -9.34 -17.58
C SER A 83 -28.62 -8.06 -16.98
N ILE A 84 -27.66 -7.45 -17.66
CA ILE A 84 -27.07 -6.17 -17.28
C ILE A 84 -28.10 -5.04 -17.36
N LEU A 85 -28.88 -4.98 -18.46
CA LEU A 85 -29.96 -3.99 -18.59
C LEU A 85 -30.97 -4.15 -17.46
N HIS A 86 -31.35 -5.38 -17.11
CA HIS A 86 -32.26 -5.64 -16.01
C HIS A 86 -31.71 -5.10 -14.66
N MET A 87 -30.44 -5.35 -14.36
CA MET A 87 -29.81 -4.82 -13.14
C MET A 87 -29.81 -3.28 -13.11
N ILE A 88 -29.53 -2.65 -14.22
CA ILE A 88 -29.56 -1.19 -14.33
C ILE A 88 -30.99 -0.64 -14.15
N ILE A 89 -31.99 -1.24 -14.79
CA ILE A 89 -33.38 -0.85 -14.59
C ILE A 89 -33.78 -1.00 -13.12
N GLN A 90 -33.49 -2.14 -12.49
CA GLN A 90 -33.77 -2.34 -11.06
C GLN A 90 -33.11 -1.27 -10.19
N TYR A 91 -31.86 -0.92 -10.47
CA TYR A 91 -31.15 0.15 -9.76
C TYR A 91 -31.87 1.51 -9.89
N LEU A 92 -32.41 1.86 -11.06
CA LEU A 92 -33.10 3.14 -11.23
C LEU A 92 -34.34 3.29 -10.34
N TYR A 93 -34.90 2.17 -9.88
CA TYR A 93 -36.06 2.14 -8.97
C TYR A 93 -35.70 1.86 -7.51
N SER A 94 -34.58 1.20 -7.23
CA SER A 94 -34.20 0.78 -5.87
C SER A 94 -32.98 1.50 -5.30
N ALA A 95 -32.17 2.13 -6.14
CA ALA A 95 -30.82 2.61 -5.83
C ALA A 95 -29.86 1.52 -5.33
N GLU A 96 -30.21 0.24 -5.50
CA GLU A 96 -29.40 -0.92 -5.11
C GLU A 96 -28.87 -1.61 -6.34
N ILE A 97 -27.53 -1.83 -6.39
CA ILE A 97 -26.89 -2.58 -7.46
C ILE A 97 -25.72 -3.40 -6.90
N ASP A 98 -25.72 -4.69 -7.20
CA ASP A 98 -24.65 -5.60 -6.80
C ASP A 98 -23.53 -5.55 -7.84
N LEU A 99 -22.49 -4.77 -7.54
CA LEU A 99 -21.28 -4.70 -8.36
C LEU A 99 -20.28 -5.77 -7.94
N THR A 100 -19.78 -6.48 -8.93
CA THR A 100 -18.72 -7.47 -8.80
C THR A 100 -17.61 -7.19 -9.81
N ASP A 101 -16.44 -7.79 -9.61
CA ASP A 101 -15.33 -7.64 -10.56
C ASP A 101 -15.67 -8.21 -11.94
N ASP A 102 -16.60 -9.18 -12.01
CA ASP A 102 -17.05 -9.81 -13.25
C ASP A 102 -18.08 -8.98 -14.03
N ASN A 103 -18.91 -8.18 -13.37
CA ASN A 103 -20.02 -7.47 -14.03
C ASN A 103 -19.81 -5.96 -14.20
N VAL A 104 -18.93 -5.34 -13.44
CA VAL A 104 -18.76 -3.88 -13.40
C VAL A 104 -18.35 -3.30 -14.76
N GLN A 105 -17.57 -4.04 -15.57
CA GLN A 105 -17.13 -3.58 -16.89
C GLN A 105 -18.30 -3.51 -17.87
N ASP A 106 -19.18 -4.49 -17.86
CA ASP A 106 -20.38 -4.51 -18.70
C ASP A 106 -21.39 -3.43 -18.24
N ILE A 107 -21.57 -3.31 -16.93
CA ILE A 107 -22.49 -2.31 -16.37
C ILE A 107 -22.04 -0.89 -16.71
N ILE A 108 -20.75 -0.56 -16.53
CA ILE A 108 -20.25 0.79 -16.83
C ILE A 108 -20.31 1.11 -18.33
N ALA A 109 -20.07 0.13 -19.20
CA ALA A 109 -20.17 0.30 -20.64
C ALA A 109 -21.61 0.62 -21.07
N VAL A 110 -22.60 -0.11 -20.53
CA VAL A 110 -24.03 0.12 -20.80
C VAL A 110 -24.47 1.46 -20.20
N ALA A 111 -24.04 1.78 -18.98
CA ALA A 111 -24.35 3.07 -18.34
C ALA A 111 -23.78 4.27 -19.11
N ASN A 112 -22.58 4.12 -19.66
CA ASN A 112 -21.98 5.16 -20.53
C ASN A 112 -22.75 5.30 -21.84
N ARG A 113 -23.05 4.18 -22.50
CA ARG A 113 -23.78 4.16 -23.78
C ARG A 113 -25.16 4.80 -23.65
N PHE A 114 -25.90 4.50 -22.60
CA PHE A 114 -27.24 5.06 -22.36
C PHE A 114 -27.22 6.32 -21.50
N GLN A 115 -26.05 6.89 -21.25
CA GLN A 115 -25.88 8.14 -20.50
C GLN A 115 -26.66 8.12 -19.17
N ILE A 116 -26.37 7.12 -18.32
CA ILE A 116 -26.98 6.97 -16.98
C ILE A 116 -25.96 7.39 -15.90
N PRO A 117 -25.90 8.69 -15.52
CA PRO A 117 -24.82 9.22 -14.71
C PRO A 117 -24.72 8.60 -13.33
N SER A 118 -25.86 8.21 -12.72
CA SER A 118 -25.89 7.60 -11.39
C SER A 118 -25.20 6.24 -11.37
N VAL A 119 -25.54 5.34 -12.30
CA VAL A 119 -24.91 4.02 -12.45
C VAL A 119 -23.45 4.17 -12.81
N PHE A 120 -23.12 5.06 -13.76
CA PHE A 120 -21.75 5.34 -14.17
C PHE A 120 -20.88 5.76 -12.97
N THR A 121 -21.39 6.67 -12.13
CA THR A 121 -20.68 7.17 -10.95
C THR A 121 -20.44 6.07 -9.92
N VAL A 122 -21.44 5.21 -9.66
CA VAL A 122 -21.30 4.08 -8.73
C VAL A 122 -20.22 3.10 -9.22
N CYS A 123 -20.22 2.77 -10.53
CA CYS A 123 -19.19 1.91 -11.12
C CYS A 123 -17.80 2.53 -11.03
N VAL A 124 -17.65 3.84 -11.30
CA VAL A 124 -16.37 4.55 -11.17
C VAL A 124 -15.87 4.50 -9.73
N ASN A 125 -16.73 4.74 -8.75
CA ASN A 125 -16.38 4.66 -7.33
C ASN A 125 -15.94 3.25 -6.93
N TYR A 126 -16.64 2.24 -7.43
CA TYR A 126 -16.29 0.83 -7.20
C TYR A 126 -14.90 0.51 -7.75
N LEU A 127 -14.66 0.83 -9.04
CA LEU A 127 -13.37 0.58 -9.71
C LEU A 127 -12.20 1.31 -9.05
N GLN A 128 -12.42 2.57 -8.60
CA GLN A 128 -11.38 3.31 -7.86
C GLN A 128 -11.00 2.64 -6.53
N LYS A 129 -11.99 2.11 -5.79
CA LYS A 129 -11.75 1.40 -4.52
C LYS A 129 -11.09 0.02 -4.71
N LYS A 130 -11.26 -0.58 -5.90
CA LYS A 130 -10.74 -1.91 -6.25
C LYS A 130 -9.42 -1.87 -7.03
N LEU A 131 -8.80 -0.69 -7.19
CA LEU A 131 -7.49 -0.59 -7.83
C LEU A 131 -6.46 -1.48 -7.15
N SER A 132 -5.78 -2.28 -7.94
CA SER A 132 -4.76 -3.24 -7.50
C SER A 132 -3.66 -3.36 -8.55
N LEU A 133 -2.54 -4.00 -8.18
CA LEU A 133 -1.45 -4.23 -9.13
C LEU A 133 -1.90 -5.06 -10.35
N GLY A 134 -2.85 -5.99 -10.16
CA GLY A 134 -3.33 -6.87 -11.23
C GLY A 134 -4.33 -6.24 -12.20
N ASN A 135 -5.00 -5.13 -11.83
CA ASN A 135 -6.07 -4.54 -12.65
C ASN A 135 -5.85 -3.08 -13.08
N CYS A 136 -4.86 -2.39 -12.50
CA CYS A 136 -4.66 -0.95 -12.70
C CYS A 136 -4.47 -0.56 -14.17
N MET A 137 -3.77 -1.36 -14.99
CA MET A 137 -3.58 -1.09 -16.41
C MET A 137 -4.90 -1.19 -17.20
N ALA A 138 -5.71 -2.21 -16.90
CA ALA A 138 -7.02 -2.40 -17.54
C ALA A 138 -7.97 -1.25 -17.17
N ILE A 139 -8.00 -0.84 -15.90
CA ILE A 139 -8.81 0.29 -15.42
C ILE A 139 -8.33 1.61 -16.04
N PHE A 140 -7.03 1.81 -16.21
CA PHE A 140 -6.46 2.99 -16.86
C PHE A 140 -6.95 3.10 -18.32
N ARG A 141 -6.80 2.02 -19.10
CA ARG A 141 -7.32 1.96 -20.48
C ARG A 141 -8.82 2.18 -20.54
N MET A 142 -9.57 1.55 -19.64
CA MET A 142 -11.03 1.77 -19.54
C MET A 142 -11.37 3.22 -19.29
N GLY A 143 -10.68 3.90 -18.38
CA GLY A 143 -10.88 5.32 -18.11
C GLY A 143 -10.64 6.21 -19.33
N LEU A 144 -9.65 5.87 -20.17
CA LEU A 144 -9.37 6.57 -21.42
C LEU A 144 -10.45 6.30 -22.47
N VAL A 145 -10.84 5.04 -22.69
CA VAL A 145 -11.87 4.63 -23.68
C VAL A 145 -13.23 5.24 -23.33
N LEU A 146 -13.61 5.23 -22.05
CA LEU A 146 -14.87 5.79 -21.58
C LEU A 146 -14.84 7.33 -21.45
N SER A 147 -13.71 7.97 -21.79
CA SER A 147 -13.49 9.41 -21.61
C SER A 147 -13.83 9.86 -20.17
N CYS A 148 -13.46 9.06 -19.18
CA CYS A 148 -13.66 9.33 -17.77
C CYS A 148 -12.35 9.81 -17.11
N PRO A 149 -12.07 11.14 -17.07
CA PRO A 149 -10.82 11.66 -16.53
C PRO A 149 -10.59 11.24 -15.07
N ARG A 150 -11.66 11.21 -14.27
CA ARG A 150 -11.59 10.81 -12.86
C ARG A 150 -11.02 9.39 -12.69
N LEU A 151 -11.48 8.45 -13.50
CA LEU A 151 -10.99 7.05 -13.45
C LEU A 151 -9.59 6.92 -14.04
N ALA A 152 -9.34 7.55 -15.19
CA ALA A 152 -8.05 7.53 -15.86
C ALA A 152 -6.94 8.14 -14.97
N VAL A 153 -7.19 9.28 -14.34
CA VAL A 153 -6.23 9.95 -13.44
C VAL A 153 -5.98 9.11 -12.19
N ALA A 154 -7.02 8.54 -11.57
CA ALA A 154 -6.86 7.69 -10.40
C ALA A 154 -6.00 6.46 -10.71
N ALA A 155 -6.28 5.76 -11.81
CA ALA A 155 -5.51 4.59 -12.23
C ALA A 155 -4.07 4.96 -12.64
N ARG A 156 -3.88 6.06 -13.39
CA ARG A 156 -2.54 6.58 -13.74
C ARG A 156 -1.71 6.89 -12.50
N ASN A 157 -2.29 7.58 -11.51
CA ASN A 157 -1.60 7.92 -10.28
C ASN A 157 -1.24 6.65 -9.49
N PHE A 158 -2.14 5.67 -9.43
CA PHE A 158 -1.87 4.37 -8.82
C PHE A 158 -0.68 3.66 -9.48
N ILE A 159 -0.62 3.66 -10.83
CA ILE A 159 0.49 3.09 -11.60
C ILE A 159 1.78 3.86 -11.33
N ALA A 160 1.74 5.20 -11.35
CA ALA A 160 2.89 6.05 -11.11
C ALA A 160 3.46 5.87 -9.70
N GLU A 161 2.61 5.72 -8.69
CA GLU A 161 3.01 5.47 -7.31
C GLU A 161 3.66 4.09 -7.11
N ARG A 162 3.24 3.10 -7.90
CA ARG A 162 3.70 1.70 -7.78
C ARG A 162 4.57 1.27 -8.96
N PHE A 163 5.18 2.22 -9.63
CA PHE A 163 5.96 2.03 -10.85
C PHE A 163 7.08 0.98 -10.69
N GLU A 164 7.79 0.97 -9.56
CA GLU A 164 8.88 0.03 -9.30
C GLU A 164 8.43 -1.45 -9.33
N PHE A 165 7.17 -1.72 -9.00
CA PHE A 165 6.60 -3.07 -9.05
C PHE A 165 6.05 -3.44 -10.41
N LEU A 166 5.58 -2.45 -11.18
CA LEU A 166 4.80 -2.65 -12.40
C LEU A 166 5.63 -2.60 -13.69
N HIS A 167 6.76 -1.89 -13.70
CA HIS A 167 7.52 -1.60 -14.94
C HIS A 167 8.05 -2.84 -15.68
N LYS A 168 8.12 -4.00 -15.03
CA LYS A 168 8.53 -5.29 -15.63
C LYS A 168 7.37 -6.18 -16.06
N ASP A 169 6.16 -5.83 -15.66
CA ASP A 169 4.99 -6.65 -15.96
C ASP A 169 4.66 -6.60 -17.45
N GLU A 170 4.19 -7.70 -17.98
CA GLU A 170 3.83 -7.80 -19.40
C GLU A 170 2.74 -6.80 -19.79
N GLU A 171 1.77 -6.55 -18.91
CA GLU A 171 0.71 -5.56 -19.13
C GLU A 171 1.26 -4.12 -19.20
N PHE A 172 2.30 -3.80 -18.43
CA PHE A 172 3.00 -2.52 -18.56
C PHE A 172 3.73 -2.42 -19.91
N LEU A 173 4.40 -3.48 -20.33
CA LEU A 173 5.08 -3.54 -21.62
C LEU A 173 4.12 -3.46 -22.81
N LYS A 174 2.84 -3.76 -22.64
CA LYS A 174 1.77 -3.63 -23.65
C LYS A 174 1.16 -2.23 -23.72
N LEU A 175 1.53 -1.28 -22.86
CA LEU A 175 1.01 0.08 -22.91
C LEU A 175 1.26 0.73 -24.28
N ALA A 176 0.26 1.46 -24.77
CA ALA A 176 0.43 2.32 -25.93
C ALA A 176 1.35 3.52 -25.60
N ALA A 177 1.94 4.15 -26.60
CA ALA A 177 2.91 5.23 -26.38
C ALA A 177 2.33 6.37 -25.52
N HIS A 178 1.12 6.85 -25.84
CA HIS A 178 0.46 7.90 -25.08
C HIS A 178 0.12 7.50 -23.64
N GLU A 179 -0.18 6.22 -23.40
CA GLU A 179 -0.42 5.68 -22.06
C GLU A 179 0.87 5.67 -21.22
N LEU A 180 1.95 5.18 -21.80
CA LEU A 180 3.26 5.18 -21.16
C LEU A 180 3.70 6.60 -20.82
N PHE A 181 3.63 7.52 -21.79
CA PHE A 181 4.09 8.92 -21.59
C PHE A 181 3.28 9.63 -20.51
N ALA A 182 1.97 9.37 -20.44
CA ALA A 182 1.11 9.90 -19.37
C ALA A 182 1.53 9.41 -17.97
N VAL A 183 2.07 8.18 -17.86
CA VAL A 183 2.56 7.64 -16.59
C VAL A 183 3.93 8.19 -16.23
N ILE A 184 4.91 8.14 -17.17
CA ILE A 184 6.32 8.43 -16.86
C ILE A 184 6.70 9.90 -17.02
N GLY A 185 5.87 10.72 -17.66
CA GLY A 185 6.18 12.13 -17.93
C GLY A 185 6.09 13.05 -16.71
N GLY A 186 5.20 12.76 -15.77
CA GLY A 186 4.89 13.61 -14.62
C GLY A 186 5.90 13.54 -13.46
N ASP A 187 5.87 14.55 -12.59
CA ASP A 187 6.68 14.63 -11.36
C ASP A 187 6.22 13.62 -10.30
N ALA A 188 4.95 13.21 -10.36
CA ALA A 188 4.33 12.29 -9.41
C ALA A 188 4.88 10.85 -9.47
N LEU A 189 5.74 10.52 -10.44
CA LEU A 189 6.31 9.18 -10.58
C LEU A 189 7.15 8.80 -9.37
N ASN A 190 6.80 7.68 -8.73
CA ASN A 190 7.50 7.16 -7.55
C ASN A 190 8.68 6.28 -7.98
N VAL A 191 9.80 6.91 -8.28
CA VAL A 191 11.08 6.25 -8.55
C VAL A 191 12.19 6.95 -7.76
N GLU A 192 13.10 6.17 -7.22
CA GLU A 192 14.25 6.72 -6.47
C GLU A 192 15.37 7.17 -7.37
N LYS A 193 15.50 6.53 -8.53
CA LYS A 193 16.57 6.76 -9.49
C LYS A 193 16.00 6.80 -10.91
N GLU A 194 16.42 7.79 -11.68
CA GLU A 194 15.99 7.95 -13.05
C GLU A 194 16.50 6.84 -13.99
N GLU A 195 17.55 6.11 -13.57
CA GLU A 195 18.04 4.93 -14.28
C GLU A 195 16.92 3.90 -14.52
N LEU A 196 16.04 3.73 -13.54
CA LEU A 196 14.92 2.81 -13.65
C LEU A 196 13.91 3.25 -14.73
N VAL A 197 13.71 4.56 -14.89
CA VAL A 197 12.82 5.09 -15.95
C VAL A 197 13.42 4.82 -17.32
N PHE A 198 14.73 5.05 -17.49
CA PHE A 198 15.42 4.70 -18.73
C PHE A 198 15.34 3.21 -19.04
N GLU A 199 15.58 2.34 -18.07
CA GLU A 199 15.50 0.88 -18.24
C GLU A 199 14.09 0.42 -18.62
N ALA A 200 13.07 0.99 -17.98
CA ALA A 200 11.67 0.69 -18.28
C ALA A 200 11.28 1.11 -19.71
N VAL A 201 11.68 2.31 -20.14
CA VAL A 201 11.45 2.80 -21.51
C VAL A 201 12.15 1.89 -22.53
N MET A 202 13.39 1.52 -22.29
CA MET A 202 14.14 0.66 -23.21
C MET A 202 13.59 -0.76 -23.24
N ALA A 203 13.11 -1.31 -22.12
CA ALA A 203 12.41 -2.59 -22.09
C ALA A 203 11.11 -2.53 -22.89
N TRP A 204 10.33 -1.45 -22.71
CA TRP A 204 9.11 -1.22 -23.46
C TRP A 204 9.38 -1.10 -24.98
N VAL A 205 10.42 -0.38 -25.39
CA VAL A 205 10.81 -0.28 -26.80
C VAL A 205 11.21 -1.64 -27.37
N ARG A 206 11.99 -2.43 -26.62
CA ARG A 206 12.45 -3.76 -27.07
C ARG A 206 11.31 -4.78 -27.18
N TYR A 207 10.23 -4.61 -26.42
CA TYR A 207 9.06 -5.48 -26.48
C TYR A 207 8.37 -5.45 -27.84
N ASP A 208 8.30 -4.28 -28.52
CA ASP A 208 7.79 -4.10 -29.88
C ASP A 208 8.65 -3.04 -30.63
N LYS A 209 9.85 -3.45 -31.03
CA LYS A 209 10.85 -2.56 -31.60
C LYS A 209 10.38 -1.88 -32.88
N GLU A 210 9.67 -2.61 -33.77
CA GLU A 210 9.33 -2.12 -35.09
C GLU A 210 8.35 -0.93 -35.05
N SER A 211 7.37 -0.98 -34.17
CA SER A 211 6.39 0.10 -34.03
C SER A 211 6.90 1.25 -33.14
N ARG A 212 7.66 0.93 -32.07
CA ARG A 212 8.01 1.88 -31.02
C ARG A 212 9.27 2.69 -31.24
N ILE A 213 10.11 2.26 -32.15
CA ILE A 213 11.31 3.06 -32.54
C ILE A 213 10.91 4.42 -33.11
N LYS A 214 9.76 4.53 -33.74
CA LYS A 214 9.26 5.78 -34.34
C LYS A 214 8.89 6.85 -33.31
N VAL A 215 8.54 6.43 -32.10
CA VAL A 215 8.16 7.32 -30.98
C VAL A 215 9.23 7.38 -29.88
N LEU A 216 10.42 6.83 -30.15
CA LEU A 216 11.51 6.76 -29.18
C LEU A 216 11.98 8.14 -28.73
N LYS A 217 11.96 9.13 -29.64
CA LYS A 217 12.31 10.52 -29.33
C LYS A 217 11.35 11.14 -28.31
N ASP A 218 10.06 10.87 -28.45
CA ASP A 218 9.03 11.35 -27.53
C ASP A 218 9.15 10.64 -26.17
N ALA A 219 9.46 9.34 -26.18
CA ALA A 219 9.75 8.58 -24.97
C ALA A 219 10.99 9.15 -24.23
N PHE A 220 12.04 9.53 -24.96
CA PHE A 220 13.23 10.17 -24.39
C PHE A 220 12.89 11.53 -23.76
N ASN A 221 11.91 12.26 -24.30
CA ASN A 221 11.46 13.50 -23.69
C ASN A 221 10.77 13.32 -22.33
N CYS A 222 10.37 12.10 -21.99
CA CYS A 222 9.83 11.77 -20.67
C CYS A 222 10.90 11.37 -19.64
N ILE A 223 12.16 11.19 -20.05
CA ILE A 223 13.27 10.80 -19.19
C ILE A 223 14.08 12.03 -18.79
N ARG A 224 14.39 12.19 -17.52
CA ARG A 224 15.13 13.36 -16.97
C ARG A 224 16.62 13.07 -16.90
N PHE A 225 17.31 13.10 -18.04
CA PHE A 225 18.72 12.71 -18.13
C PHE A 225 19.65 13.48 -17.21
N ARG A 226 19.31 14.72 -16.82
CA ARG A 226 20.10 15.49 -15.84
C ARG A 226 20.10 14.90 -14.42
N LEU A 227 19.17 14.03 -14.12
CA LEU A 227 19.11 13.32 -12.83
C LEU A 227 19.93 12.01 -12.85
N LEU A 228 20.37 11.56 -14.02
CA LEU A 228 21.24 10.38 -14.13
C LEU A 228 22.69 10.71 -13.71
N PRO A 229 23.41 9.75 -13.08
CA PRO A 229 24.85 9.85 -12.94
C PRO A 229 25.53 9.91 -14.31
N GLU A 230 26.49 10.83 -14.51
CA GLU A 230 27.21 10.98 -15.77
C GLU A 230 27.88 9.67 -16.23
N LYS A 231 28.37 8.88 -15.28
CA LYS A 231 28.95 7.56 -15.55
C LYS A 231 27.91 6.60 -16.16
N TYR A 232 26.70 6.53 -15.57
CA TYR A 232 25.62 5.68 -16.08
C TYR A 232 25.21 6.12 -17.49
N PHE A 233 25.07 7.42 -17.72
CA PHE A 233 24.75 7.97 -19.03
C PHE A 233 25.75 7.51 -20.10
N LYS A 234 27.06 7.65 -19.83
CA LYS A 234 28.13 7.23 -20.77
C LYS A 234 28.15 5.71 -20.99
N GLU A 235 28.00 4.92 -19.94
CA GLU A 235 28.17 3.46 -19.99
C GLU A 235 26.92 2.70 -20.44
N LYS A 236 25.73 3.25 -20.25
CA LYS A 236 24.46 2.56 -20.54
C LYS A 236 23.63 3.26 -21.62
N VAL A 237 23.45 4.58 -21.55
CA VAL A 237 22.61 5.30 -22.50
C VAL A 237 23.31 5.47 -23.85
N GLU A 238 24.52 6.03 -23.85
CA GLU A 238 25.28 6.28 -25.08
C GLU A 238 25.74 4.98 -25.78
N THR A 239 25.87 3.89 -25.05
CA THR A 239 26.32 2.60 -25.60
C THR A 239 25.19 1.72 -26.11
N ASP A 240 23.94 2.03 -25.80
CA ASP A 240 22.78 1.26 -26.25
C ASP A 240 22.70 1.23 -27.78
N GLU A 241 22.50 0.04 -28.35
CA GLU A 241 22.51 -0.18 -29.80
C GLU A 241 21.38 0.56 -30.52
N ILE A 242 20.18 0.65 -29.88
CA ILE A 242 19.03 1.35 -30.46
C ILE A 242 19.28 2.86 -30.47
N VAL A 243 19.83 3.37 -29.37
CA VAL A 243 20.18 4.80 -29.24
C VAL A 243 21.28 5.20 -30.22
N LYS A 244 22.29 4.36 -30.42
CA LYS A 244 23.37 4.61 -31.40
C LYS A 244 22.89 4.63 -32.83
N ALA A 245 21.91 3.80 -33.16
CA ALA A 245 21.44 3.64 -34.53
C ALA A 245 20.54 4.78 -35.02
N ASP A 246 20.00 5.62 -34.11
CA ASP A 246 19.07 6.69 -34.45
C ASP A 246 19.79 8.06 -34.54
N PRO A 247 19.88 8.68 -35.75
CA PRO A 247 20.55 9.96 -35.93
C PRO A 247 19.91 11.14 -35.21
N GLU A 248 18.60 11.12 -35.02
CA GLU A 248 17.87 12.18 -34.31
C GLU A 248 18.15 12.11 -32.80
N LEU A 249 18.19 10.88 -32.24
CA LEU A 249 18.59 10.70 -30.85
C LEU A 249 20.04 11.10 -30.62
N GLN A 250 20.94 10.90 -31.57
CA GLN A 250 22.33 11.33 -31.43
C GLN A 250 22.45 12.87 -31.26
N LYS A 251 21.55 13.66 -31.87
CA LYS A 251 21.49 15.10 -31.62
C LYS A 251 21.03 15.40 -30.19
N THR A 252 20.02 14.69 -29.71
CA THR A 252 19.54 14.80 -28.32
C THR A 252 20.63 14.40 -27.32
N ILE A 253 21.33 13.29 -27.57
CA ILE A 253 22.47 12.82 -26.76
C ILE A 253 23.57 13.89 -26.70
N GLN A 254 23.88 14.58 -27.81
CA GLN A 254 24.88 15.63 -27.80
C GLN A 254 24.44 16.82 -26.92
N VAL A 255 23.15 17.21 -26.97
CA VAL A 255 22.62 18.28 -26.11
C VAL A 255 22.69 17.89 -24.63
N ILE A 256 22.34 16.65 -24.29
CA ILE A 256 22.45 16.14 -22.92
C ILE A 256 23.90 16.12 -22.45
N ARG A 257 24.83 15.68 -23.31
CA ARG A 257 26.27 15.68 -23.00
C ARG A 257 26.81 17.09 -22.72
N ASP A 258 26.36 18.08 -23.49
CA ASP A 258 26.73 19.47 -23.29
C ASP A 258 26.08 20.04 -22.00
N ALA A 259 24.88 19.61 -21.64
CA ALA A 259 24.24 19.95 -20.38
C ALA A 259 25.01 19.40 -19.15
N PHE A 260 25.57 18.19 -19.21
CA PHE A 260 26.48 17.67 -18.17
C PHE A 260 27.74 18.51 -17.98
N LYS A 261 28.18 19.18 -19.04
CA LYS A 261 29.32 20.12 -19.00
C LYS A 261 28.90 21.54 -18.60
N GLY A 262 27.67 21.75 -18.18
CA GLY A 262 27.13 23.05 -17.78
C GLY A 262 26.72 23.96 -18.95
N LYS A 263 26.67 23.45 -20.19
CA LYS A 263 26.21 24.21 -21.37
C LYS A 263 24.75 23.87 -21.64
N LEU A 264 23.84 24.69 -21.12
CA LEU A 264 22.42 24.56 -21.40
C LEU A 264 22.05 25.35 -22.66
N PRO A 265 21.07 24.88 -23.46
CA PRO A 265 20.53 25.67 -24.57
C PRO A 265 19.89 26.96 -24.05
N GLU A 266 19.86 28.01 -24.90
CA GLU A 266 19.17 29.24 -24.55
C GLU A 266 17.68 28.95 -24.25
N LYS A 267 17.15 29.58 -23.20
CA LYS A 267 15.71 29.47 -22.88
C LYS A 267 14.90 29.93 -24.09
N PRO A 268 13.89 29.16 -24.52
CA PRO A 268 12.99 29.63 -25.54
C PRO A 268 12.36 30.97 -25.08
N LYS A 269 12.47 32.00 -25.90
CA LYS A 269 11.85 33.30 -25.62
C LYS A 269 10.35 33.10 -25.56
N THR A 270 9.76 33.18 -24.38
CA THR A 270 8.32 33.31 -24.19
C THR A 270 7.88 34.54 -24.98
N LYS A 271 6.88 34.41 -25.85
CA LYS A 271 6.26 35.54 -26.52
C LYS A 271 5.67 36.43 -25.43
N GLU A 272 6.22 37.63 -25.27
CA GLU A 272 5.65 38.68 -24.46
C GLU A 272 4.23 38.97 -25.00
N GLY A 273 3.21 38.66 -24.19
CA GLY A 273 1.84 39.05 -24.53
C GLY A 273 0.76 38.13 -23.99
N GLU A 274 0.77 37.84 -22.70
CA GLU A 274 -0.43 37.50 -21.92
C GLU A 274 -0.10 37.61 -20.41
N GLU A 275 0.10 38.83 -19.94
CA GLU A 275 -0.05 39.16 -18.52
C GLU A 275 -1.55 39.34 -18.26
N GLY A 276 -2.10 38.53 -17.38
CA GLY A 276 -3.38 38.81 -16.76
C GLY A 276 -4.34 37.66 -16.63
N ALA A 277 -4.04 36.70 -15.74
CA ALA A 277 -5.07 36.01 -14.98
C ALA A 277 -4.38 35.30 -13.81
N SER A 278 -4.63 35.80 -12.60
CA SER A 278 -4.31 35.11 -11.37
C SER A 278 -5.04 33.77 -11.30
N LYS A 279 -4.31 32.67 -11.42
CA LYS A 279 -4.84 31.32 -11.21
C LYS A 279 -4.53 30.88 -9.80
N GLU A 280 -5.54 30.87 -8.96
CA GLU A 280 -5.57 30.12 -7.70
C GLU A 280 -5.79 28.63 -8.05
N GLY A 281 -4.77 27.82 -7.91
CA GLY A 281 -4.77 26.39 -8.11
C GLY A 281 -3.36 25.93 -8.42
N GLY A 282 -2.69 25.21 -7.53
CA GLY A 282 -1.29 24.79 -7.62
C GLY A 282 -0.98 24.06 -8.93
N GLU A 283 -0.73 24.81 -9.99
CA GLU A 283 -0.16 24.31 -11.24
C GLU A 283 1.35 24.21 -11.05
N GLU A 284 1.91 23.03 -11.31
CA GLU A 284 3.34 22.77 -11.34
C GLU A 284 3.99 23.76 -12.32
N GLU A 285 5.04 24.46 -11.91
CA GLU A 285 5.82 25.32 -12.79
C GLU A 285 6.41 24.47 -13.92
N GLU A 286 5.94 24.64 -15.14
CA GLU A 286 6.50 23.95 -16.30
C GLU A 286 7.96 24.33 -16.47
N SER A 287 8.84 23.33 -16.54
CA SER A 287 10.26 23.53 -16.80
C SER A 287 10.46 24.26 -18.14
N PRO A 288 11.28 25.34 -18.19
CA PRO A 288 11.52 26.08 -19.42
C PRO A 288 12.33 25.30 -20.48
N PHE A 289 12.74 24.07 -20.15
CA PHE A 289 13.53 23.21 -21.01
C PHE A 289 12.72 21.99 -21.49
N PRO A 290 13.15 21.34 -22.60
CA PRO A 290 12.58 20.06 -23.01
C PRO A 290 12.63 19.05 -21.86
N GLY A 291 11.65 18.12 -21.81
CA GLY A 291 11.53 17.15 -20.71
C GLY A 291 12.79 16.35 -20.43
N PHE A 292 13.59 16.03 -21.45
CA PHE A 292 14.87 15.31 -21.28
C PHE A 292 15.97 16.16 -20.60
N LEU A 293 15.81 17.46 -20.48
CA LEU A 293 16.68 18.38 -19.73
C LEU A 293 16.05 18.84 -18.41
N ASN A 294 14.85 18.39 -18.08
CA ASN A 294 14.20 18.68 -16.80
C ASN A 294 15.06 18.11 -15.65
N ASP A 295 15.28 18.89 -14.61
CA ASP A 295 16.02 18.50 -13.42
C ASP A 295 15.18 18.53 -12.14
N ASN A 296 13.87 18.73 -12.26
CA ASN A 296 12.96 18.55 -11.15
C ASN A 296 13.04 17.09 -10.66
N ARG A 297 13.15 16.91 -9.36
CA ARG A 297 13.19 15.56 -8.79
C ARG A 297 11.83 14.91 -8.87
N ARG A 298 11.82 13.62 -9.20
CA ARG A 298 10.63 12.77 -9.11
C ARG A 298 10.17 12.63 -7.67
N HIS A 299 8.88 12.41 -7.47
CA HIS A 299 8.31 12.27 -6.13
C HIS A 299 9.00 11.16 -5.31
N GLY A 300 9.28 10.01 -5.93
CA GLY A 300 9.98 8.90 -5.27
C GLY A 300 11.41 9.22 -4.81
N MET A 301 12.07 10.22 -5.40
CA MET A 301 13.43 10.64 -5.01
C MET A 301 13.50 11.31 -3.62
N TYR A 302 12.36 11.56 -2.99
CA TYR A 302 12.24 12.01 -1.59
C TYR A 302 12.00 10.86 -0.63
N THR A 303 11.94 9.63 -1.12
CA THR A 303 11.77 8.42 -0.29
C THR A 303 13.07 8.13 0.45
N ARG A 304 12.93 7.81 1.75
CA ARG A 304 14.03 7.47 2.65
C ARG A 304 13.64 6.33 3.57
N ASP A 305 14.65 5.72 4.17
CA ASP A 305 14.47 4.73 5.23
C ASP A 305 14.19 5.43 6.55
N PHE A 306 13.12 5.03 7.22
CA PHE A 306 12.71 5.51 8.54
C PHE A 306 12.58 4.35 9.53
N ILE A 307 12.80 4.65 10.79
CA ILE A 307 12.29 3.84 11.89
C ILE A 307 10.88 4.35 12.17
N LEU A 308 9.86 3.56 11.83
CA LEU A 308 8.47 3.88 12.14
C LEU A 308 8.11 3.31 13.51
N MET A 309 7.72 4.19 14.41
CA MET A 309 7.24 3.87 15.75
C MET A 309 5.72 3.98 15.76
N ILE A 310 5.04 2.91 16.13
CA ILE A 310 3.59 2.81 16.06
C ILE A 310 3.07 2.46 17.44
N ASN A 311 2.27 3.34 18.02
CA ASN A 311 1.54 3.10 19.25
C ASN A 311 0.03 3.31 19.02
N ASP A 312 -0.77 3.31 20.08
CA ASP A 312 -2.22 3.50 20.07
C ASP A 312 -2.67 4.94 19.80
N THR A 313 -1.76 5.85 19.53
CA THR A 313 -2.07 7.26 19.27
C THR A 313 -1.66 7.67 17.86
N ALA A 314 -0.41 7.40 17.50
CA ALA A 314 0.15 7.82 16.22
C ALA A 314 1.24 6.87 15.72
N ALA A 315 1.39 6.84 14.39
CA ALA A 315 2.56 6.31 13.71
C ALA A 315 3.51 7.47 13.38
N VAL A 316 4.71 7.44 13.95
CA VAL A 316 5.73 8.49 13.81
C VAL A 316 6.97 7.92 13.15
N ALA A 317 7.37 8.53 12.04
CA ALA A 317 8.57 8.16 11.28
C ALA A 317 9.78 8.97 11.78
N TYR A 318 10.81 8.27 12.25
CA TYR A 318 12.05 8.86 12.73
C TYR A 318 13.17 8.68 11.69
N ASP A 319 13.68 9.79 11.16
CA ASP A 319 14.89 9.85 10.33
C ASP A 319 16.11 9.94 11.24
N VAL A 320 16.77 8.82 11.42
CA VAL A 320 17.94 8.73 12.32
C VAL A 320 19.10 9.60 11.84
N ASN A 321 19.29 9.69 10.51
CA ASN A 321 20.41 10.44 9.94
C ASN A 321 20.29 11.95 10.14
N LYS A 322 19.06 12.46 10.18
CA LYS A 322 18.77 13.88 10.35
C LYS A 322 18.31 14.24 11.77
N ASN A 323 18.05 13.22 12.60
CA ASN A 323 17.42 13.38 13.91
C ASN A 323 16.10 14.17 13.83
N GLU A 324 15.23 13.79 12.89
CA GLU A 324 13.96 14.45 12.60
C GLU A 324 12.81 13.44 12.72
N CYS A 325 11.69 13.88 13.27
CA CYS A 325 10.46 13.10 13.33
C CYS A 325 9.41 13.67 12.38
N PHE A 326 8.64 12.77 11.78
CA PHE A 326 7.55 13.08 10.86
C PHE A 326 6.29 12.33 11.29
N PHE A 327 5.16 12.98 11.18
CA PHE A 327 3.88 12.36 11.43
C PHE A 327 3.45 11.56 10.19
N ALA A 328 3.26 10.25 10.34
CA ALA A 328 2.80 9.40 9.25
C ALA A 328 1.28 9.23 9.27
N ALA A 329 0.69 8.79 10.39
CA ALA A 329 -0.74 8.54 10.50
C ALA A 329 -1.22 8.61 11.95
N MET A 330 -2.50 8.93 12.15
CA MET A 330 -3.19 8.61 13.41
C MET A 330 -3.37 7.09 13.52
N SER A 331 -3.26 6.54 14.72
CA SER A 331 -3.37 5.10 14.96
C SER A 331 -4.29 4.73 16.15
N GLU A 332 -5.31 5.55 16.42
CA GLU A 332 -6.28 5.31 17.49
C GLU A 332 -7.04 3.97 17.34
N GLN A 333 -7.21 3.49 16.09
CA GLN A 333 -7.81 2.20 15.79
C GLN A 333 -6.86 1.00 16.01
N VAL A 334 -5.56 1.27 16.24
CA VAL A 334 -4.55 0.22 16.41
C VAL A 334 -4.47 -0.18 17.89
N PRO A 335 -4.71 -1.46 18.23
CA PRO A 335 -4.62 -1.92 19.61
C PRO A 335 -3.20 -1.83 20.18
N ARG A 336 -3.06 -1.72 21.49
CA ARG A 336 -1.78 -1.81 22.18
C ARG A 336 -1.20 -3.23 22.06
N ASN A 337 0.12 -3.35 22.17
CA ASN A 337 0.83 -4.64 22.09
C ASN A 337 0.50 -5.44 20.83
N HIS A 338 0.21 -4.74 19.73
CA HIS A 338 0.09 -5.35 18.41
C HIS A 338 1.45 -5.85 17.90
N VAL A 339 1.40 -6.71 16.91
CA VAL A 339 2.61 -7.18 16.21
C VAL A 339 2.65 -6.56 14.82
N SER A 340 3.82 -6.08 14.43
CA SER A 340 4.03 -5.41 13.14
C SER A 340 5.07 -6.11 12.27
N VAL A 341 4.87 -6.08 10.97
CA VAL A 341 5.83 -6.57 9.97
C VAL A 341 5.77 -5.72 8.71
N VAL A 342 6.93 -5.48 8.11
CA VAL A 342 7.05 -4.86 6.78
C VAL A 342 7.37 -5.95 5.77
N SER A 343 6.55 -6.04 4.72
CA SER A 343 6.76 -6.99 3.63
C SER A 343 7.92 -6.58 2.73
N GLN A 344 8.37 -7.51 1.88
CA GLN A 344 9.38 -7.22 0.84
C GLN A 344 8.91 -6.13 -0.14
N ARG A 345 7.59 -5.92 -0.26
CA ARG A 345 6.99 -4.85 -1.06
C ARG A 345 6.83 -3.54 -0.29
N ASN A 346 7.53 -3.38 0.83
CA ASN A 346 7.47 -2.18 1.67
C ASN A 346 6.05 -1.85 2.20
N GLN A 347 5.22 -2.86 2.44
CA GLN A 347 3.89 -2.73 3.03
C GLN A 347 3.95 -3.05 4.51
N LEU A 348 3.40 -2.18 5.35
CA LEU A 348 3.34 -2.39 6.79
C LEU A 348 2.02 -3.07 7.18
N PHE A 349 2.13 -4.21 7.84
CA PHE A 349 1.00 -4.94 8.41
C PHE A 349 1.05 -4.90 9.94
N ILE A 350 -0.11 -4.71 10.56
CA ILE A 350 -0.31 -4.72 12.02
C ILE A 350 -1.41 -5.70 12.35
N ILE A 351 -1.16 -6.59 13.29
CA ILE A 351 -2.08 -7.67 13.66
C ILE A 351 -2.25 -7.76 15.17
N GLY A 352 -3.49 -7.98 15.59
CA GLY A 352 -3.87 -8.29 16.96
C GLY A 352 -3.63 -7.14 17.93
N GLY A 353 -3.42 -7.46 19.18
CA GLY A 353 -3.21 -6.52 20.27
C GLY A 353 -4.35 -6.48 21.27
N LEU A 354 -4.32 -5.51 22.17
CA LEU A 354 -5.23 -5.36 23.29
C LEU A 354 -5.87 -3.97 23.27
N PHE A 355 -7.18 -3.90 23.41
CA PHE A 355 -7.87 -2.70 23.87
C PHE A 355 -8.19 -2.83 25.36
N VAL A 356 -7.74 -1.85 26.15
CA VAL A 356 -7.97 -1.79 27.59
C VAL A 356 -8.87 -0.60 27.87
N ASP A 357 -10.16 -0.74 27.53
CA ASP A 357 -11.20 0.27 27.74
C ASP A 357 -12.48 -0.40 28.27
N GLU A 358 -13.47 0.43 28.63
CA GLU A 358 -14.76 -0.05 29.16
C GLU A 358 -15.56 -0.86 28.12
N GLU A 359 -15.42 -0.57 26.84
CA GLU A 359 -16.15 -1.24 25.77
C GLU A 359 -15.61 -2.66 25.53
N ASN A 360 -14.32 -2.86 25.69
CA ASN A 360 -13.62 -4.11 25.37
C ASN A 360 -13.17 -4.92 26.59
N LYS A 361 -13.61 -4.55 27.82
CA LYS A 361 -13.13 -5.20 29.05
C LYS A 361 -13.41 -6.71 29.12
N ASP A 362 -14.48 -7.19 28.50
CA ASP A 362 -14.83 -8.61 28.47
C ASP A 362 -14.07 -9.41 27.41
N VAL A 363 -13.65 -8.75 26.32
CA VAL A 363 -12.86 -9.35 25.23
C VAL A 363 -11.74 -8.39 24.83
N PRO A 364 -10.72 -8.22 25.70
CA PRO A 364 -9.67 -7.22 25.47
C PRO A 364 -8.73 -7.61 24.33
N LEU A 365 -8.63 -8.89 24.01
CA LEU A 365 -7.71 -9.41 22.99
C LEU A 365 -8.38 -9.33 21.61
N GLN A 366 -7.73 -8.63 20.70
CA GLN A 366 -8.29 -8.30 19.40
C GLN A 366 -7.67 -9.13 18.27
N CYS A 367 -8.48 -9.37 17.22
CA CYS A 367 -8.05 -10.03 15.99
C CYS A 367 -7.85 -9.04 14.84
N TYR A 368 -7.85 -7.74 15.09
CA TYR A 368 -7.75 -6.72 14.06
C TYR A 368 -6.50 -6.89 13.22
N PHE A 369 -6.66 -6.59 11.95
CA PHE A 369 -5.60 -6.67 10.98
C PHE A 369 -5.67 -5.45 10.06
N TYR A 370 -4.59 -4.68 10.03
CA TYR A 370 -4.50 -3.45 9.27
C TYR A 370 -3.25 -3.44 8.38
N LEU A 371 -3.40 -2.80 7.23
CA LEU A 371 -2.32 -2.40 6.34
C LEU A 371 -2.21 -0.87 6.39
N LEU A 372 -1.02 -0.34 6.65
CA LEU A 372 -0.73 1.06 6.36
C LEU A 372 -0.29 1.18 4.91
N ASP A 373 -1.07 1.91 4.11
CA ASP A 373 -0.66 2.23 2.74
C ASP A 373 0.48 3.29 2.79
N PRO A 374 1.69 2.97 2.31
CA PRO A 374 2.84 3.89 2.38
C PRO A 374 2.72 5.10 1.44
N PHE A 375 1.70 5.14 0.59
CA PHE A 375 1.44 6.22 -0.36
C PHE A 375 0.38 7.20 0.14
N THR A 376 -0.70 6.69 0.74
CA THR A 376 -1.80 7.52 1.27
C THR A 376 -1.69 7.80 2.76
N PHE A 377 -0.90 7.00 3.49
CA PHE A 377 -0.80 6.99 4.95
C PHE A 377 -2.14 6.70 5.66
N GLU A 378 -3.01 5.96 4.99
CA GLU A 378 -4.29 5.52 5.53
C GLU A 378 -4.20 4.07 5.99
N TRP A 379 -4.90 3.76 7.09
CA TRP A 379 -5.06 2.39 7.57
C TRP A 379 -6.19 1.71 6.82
N VAL A 380 -5.87 0.62 6.16
CA VAL A 380 -6.83 -0.24 5.46
C VAL A 380 -7.10 -1.47 6.31
N ALA A 381 -8.36 -1.67 6.70
CA ALA A 381 -8.77 -2.88 7.42
C ALA A 381 -8.76 -4.09 6.49
N LEU A 382 -8.13 -5.17 6.94
CA LEU A 382 -8.04 -6.45 6.25
C LEU A 382 -8.88 -7.52 6.99
N PRO A 383 -9.16 -8.67 6.36
CA PRO A 383 -9.85 -9.77 7.04
C PRO A 383 -9.17 -10.14 8.35
N PRO A 384 -9.89 -10.11 9.49
CA PRO A 384 -9.30 -10.30 10.81
C PRO A 384 -8.68 -11.69 10.98
N MET A 385 -7.70 -11.79 11.89
CA MET A 385 -7.09 -13.07 12.26
C MET A 385 -8.14 -14.03 12.82
N PRO A 386 -8.15 -15.32 12.42
CA PRO A 386 -9.22 -16.27 12.80
C PRO A 386 -9.35 -16.55 14.31
N SER A 387 -8.27 -16.38 15.08
CA SER A 387 -8.29 -16.61 16.53
C SER A 387 -7.45 -15.57 17.27
N PRO A 388 -7.98 -14.97 18.35
CA PRO A 388 -7.26 -14.00 19.16
C PRO A 388 -6.07 -14.67 19.88
N ARG A 389 -4.94 -13.95 19.95
CA ARG A 389 -3.72 -14.38 20.65
C ARG A 389 -2.85 -13.20 21.04
N CYS A 390 -2.11 -13.34 22.10
CA CYS A 390 -1.09 -12.38 22.51
C CYS A 390 0.30 -13.04 22.56
N LEU A 391 1.34 -12.24 22.73
CA LEU A 391 2.73 -12.70 22.82
C LEU A 391 3.14 -13.64 21.69
N PHE A 392 2.53 -13.46 20.52
CA PHE A 392 2.87 -14.11 19.26
C PHE A 392 3.83 -13.23 18.47
N SER A 393 4.40 -13.78 17.41
CA SER A 393 5.21 -13.02 16.47
C SER A 393 4.80 -13.33 15.03
N ILE A 394 5.21 -12.47 14.11
CA ILE A 394 4.87 -12.56 12.70
C ILE A 394 6.13 -12.60 11.83
N GLY A 395 6.12 -13.41 10.80
CA GLY A 395 7.13 -13.44 9.75
C GLY A 395 6.50 -13.26 8.38
N GLU A 396 7.27 -12.76 7.43
CA GLU A 396 6.85 -12.60 6.03
C GLU A 396 7.76 -13.40 5.11
N SER A 397 7.19 -14.13 4.18
CA SER A 397 7.93 -14.83 3.14
C SER A 397 7.10 -14.91 1.86
N GLU A 398 7.62 -14.37 0.76
CA GLU A 398 7.02 -14.45 -0.58
C GLU A 398 5.55 -13.96 -0.60
N ASN A 399 5.25 -12.82 0.01
CA ASN A 399 3.91 -12.23 0.18
C ASN A 399 2.94 -13.07 1.05
N LEU A 400 3.45 -14.02 1.81
CA LEU A 400 2.70 -14.75 2.81
C LEU A 400 3.10 -14.26 4.21
N LEU A 401 2.13 -13.96 5.05
CA LEU A 401 2.36 -13.56 6.43
C LEU A 401 2.04 -14.74 7.36
N PHE A 402 2.96 -15.08 8.26
CA PHE A 402 2.82 -16.20 9.18
C PHE A 402 2.75 -15.69 10.61
N THR A 403 1.57 -15.81 11.25
CA THR A 403 1.44 -15.59 12.69
C THR A 403 1.77 -16.89 13.42
N VAL A 404 2.81 -16.86 14.23
CA VAL A 404 3.37 -18.07 14.86
C VAL A 404 3.02 -18.11 16.33
N ALA A 405 2.47 -19.21 16.79
CA ALA A 405 2.26 -19.55 18.21
C ALA A 405 1.62 -18.41 19.03
N GLY A 406 2.11 -18.12 20.23
CA GLY A 406 1.57 -17.11 21.13
C GLY A 406 0.81 -17.71 22.31
N LYS A 407 -0.04 -16.91 22.96
CA LYS A 407 -0.82 -17.31 24.13
C LYS A 407 -2.28 -16.95 23.97
N ASP A 408 -3.16 -17.88 24.36
CA ASP A 408 -4.59 -17.64 24.52
C ASP A 408 -4.86 -17.12 25.94
N LEU A 409 -5.46 -15.96 26.07
CA LEU A 409 -5.77 -15.38 27.38
C LEU A 409 -6.95 -16.03 28.08
N GLN A 410 -7.86 -16.68 27.35
CA GLN A 410 -9.01 -17.33 27.95
C GLN A 410 -8.62 -18.65 28.64
N THR A 411 -7.81 -19.47 27.96
CA THR A 411 -7.33 -20.73 28.51
C THR A 411 -6.03 -20.55 29.30
N ASN A 412 -5.35 -19.42 29.13
CA ASN A 412 -4.01 -19.13 29.65
C ASN A 412 -2.93 -20.11 29.17
N GLU A 413 -3.16 -20.81 28.06
CA GLU A 413 -2.24 -21.79 27.47
C GLU A 413 -1.43 -21.18 26.31
N SER A 414 -0.19 -21.65 26.19
CA SER A 414 0.62 -21.40 25.00
C SER A 414 0.10 -22.16 23.80
N LEU A 415 0.22 -21.58 22.62
CA LEU A 415 -0.23 -22.13 21.36
C LEU A 415 0.94 -22.71 20.54
N ASP A 416 0.61 -23.67 19.68
CA ASP A 416 1.48 -24.22 18.65
C ASP A 416 0.96 -23.90 17.23
N SER A 417 -0.20 -23.31 17.14
CA SER A 417 -0.87 -23.03 15.86
C SER A 417 -0.15 -21.94 15.08
N VAL A 418 -0.06 -22.13 13.78
CA VAL A 418 0.52 -21.18 12.82
C VAL A 418 -0.50 -20.88 11.74
N MET A 419 -0.85 -19.61 11.60
CA MET A 419 -1.78 -19.14 10.59
C MET A 419 -1.01 -18.44 9.48
N CYS A 420 -1.42 -18.65 8.26
CA CYS A 420 -0.87 -18.01 7.08
C CYS A 420 -1.91 -17.09 6.43
N TYR A 421 -1.55 -15.85 6.18
CA TYR A 421 -2.34 -14.92 5.38
C TYR A 421 -1.69 -14.74 4.01
N ASP A 422 -2.44 -15.07 2.96
CA ASP A 422 -2.05 -14.80 1.58
C ASP A 422 -2.47 -13.37 1.23
N VAL A 423 -1.49 -12.48 1.03
CA VAL A 423 -1.73 -11.05 0.78
C VAL A 423 -2.46 -10.83 -0.55
N GLU A 424 -2.21 -11.66 -1.55
CA GLU A 424 -2.82 -11.52 -2.88
C GLU A 424 -4.27 -12.04 -2.89
N LYS A 425 -4.52 -13.17 -2.21
CA LYS A 425 -5.87 -13.75 -2.11
C LYS A 425 -6.71 -13.18 -0.98
N MET A 426 -6.11 -12.36 -0.10
CA MET A 426 -6.75 -11.77 1.07
C MET A 426 -7.43 -12.82 1.97
N LYS A 427 -6.77 -13.96 2.20
CA LYS A 427 -7.36 -15.10 2.89
C LYS A 427 -6.41 -15.73 3.91
N TRP A 428 -6.97 -16.04 5.10
CA TRP A 428 -6.31 -16.83 6.14
C TRP A 428 -6.45 -18.34 5.90
N THR A 429 -5.38 -19.07 6.18
CA THR A 429 -5.34 -20.55 6.17
C THR A 429 -4.50 -21.04 7.34
N GLU A 430 -4.84 -22.20 7.89
CA GLU A 430 -3.97 -22.87 8.85
C GLU A 430 -2.80 -23.55 8.12
N THR A 431 -1.65 -23.57 8.79
CA THR A 431 -0.47 -24.27 8.27
C THR A 431 0.06 -25.28 9.27
N LYS A 432 1.21 -25.86 8.98
CA LYS A 432 1.86 -26.84 9.87
C LYS A 432 2.17 -26.23 11.23
N LYS A 433 1.66 -26.83 12.29
CA LYS A 433 1.89 -26.43 13.67
C LYS A 433 3.38 -26.44 14.03
N LEU A 434 3.76 -25.51 14.91
CA LEU A 434 5.08 -25.50 15.52
C LEU A 434 5.27 -26.75 16.40
N PRO A 435 6.47 -27.36 16.47
CA PRO A 435 6.70 -28.53 17.29
C PRO A 435 6.53 -28.35 18.82
N LEU A 436 6.47 -27.11 19.28
CA LEU A 436 6.32 -26.74 20.68
C LEU A 436 5.23 -25.68 20.87
N LYS A 437 4.51 -25.73 21.99
CA LYS A 437 3.64 -24.66 22.47
C LYS A 437 4.46 -23.59 23.16
N ILE A 438 4.50 -22.37 22.63
CA ILE A 438 5.34 -21.29 23.14
C ILE A 438 4.69 -19.91 22.96
N HIS A 439 5.13 -18.96 23.77
CA HIS A 439 4.81 -17.55 23.66
C HIS A 439 6.05 -16.66 23.94
N GLY A 440 5.97 -15.37 23.58
CA GLY A 440 7.07 -14.42 23.81
C GLY A 440 8.35 -14.74 23.04
N HIS A 441 8.25 -15.52 21.98
CA HIS A 441 9.32 -15.80 21.02
C HIS A 441 9.47 -14.67 20.04
N ALA A 442 10.57 -14.64 19.30
CA ALA A 442 10.76 -13.76 18.16
C ALA A 442 10.68 -14.54 16.84
N VAL A 443 10.36 -13.83 15.76
CA VAL A 443 10.37 -14.38 14.41
C VAL A 443 11.22 -13.50 13.50
N ALA A 444 12.02 -14.14 12.65
CA ALA A 444 12.77 -13.49 11.58
C ALA A 444 12.56 -14.24 10.27
N SER A 445 12.62 -13.55 9.15
CA SER A 445 12.44 -14.17 7.83
C SER A 445 13.65 -13.94 6.95
N HIS A 446 14.15 -15.01 6.31
CA HIS A 446 15.30 -14.93 5.43
C HIS A 446 15.23 -15.96 4.30
N LYS A 447 15.42 -15.52 3.06
CA LYS A 447 15.48 -16.37 1.85
C LYS A 447 14.35 -17.42 1.77
N GLY A 448 13.11 -17.00 1.97
CA GLY A 448 11.94 -17.87 1.86
C GLY A 448 11.67 -18.77 3.08
N LEU A 449 12.44 -18.62 4.16
CA LEU A 449 12.25 -19.35 5.43
C LEU A 449 11.83 -18.40 6.54
N VAL A 450 10.99 -18.91 7.44
CA VAL A 450 10.53 -18.21 8.66
C VAL A 450 11.17 -18.89 9.87
N TYR A 451 11.96 -18.14 10.63
CA TYR A 451 12.68 -18.62 11.81
C TYR A 451 11.95 -18.22 13.09
N CYS A 452 11.53 -19.20 13.88
CA CYS A 452 10.94 -19.01 15.20
C CYS A 452 12.02 -19.25 16.26
N ILE A 453 12.25 -18.28 17.15
CA ILE A 453 13.44 -18.20 18.00
C ILE A 453 13.02 -18.02 19.46
N GLY A 454 13.54 -18.85 20.36
CA GLY A 454 13.35 -18.74 21.81
C GLY A 454 11.89 -18.81 22.25
N GLY A 455 11.53 -17.98 23.23
CA GLY A 455 10.19 -17.95 23.83
C GLY A 455 10.13 -18.68 25.17
N LYS A 456 8.91 -18.81 25.70
CA LYS A 456 8.60 -19.52 26.93
C LYS A 456 7.55 -20.60 26.72
N THR A 457 7.58 -21.62 27.53
CA THR A 457 6.51 -22.61 27.70
C THR A 457 5.61 -22.27 28.90
N ASP A 458 4.52 -23.01 29.10
CA ASP A 458 3.54 -22.74 30.17
C ASP A 458 4.10 -22.98 31.59
N ASP A 459 5.15 -23.78 31.72
CA ASP A 459 5.91 -23.95 32.97
C ASP A 459 6.87 -22.75 33.25
N ASN A 460 6.73 -21.67 32.50
CA ASN A 460 7.51 -20.43 32.58
C ASN A 460 9.01 -20.59 32.27
N LYS A 461 9.39 -21.67 31.61
CA LYS A 461 10.76 -21.95 31.22
C LYS A 461 11.12 -21.29 29.91
N ALA A 462 12.16 -20.46 29.92
CA ALA A 462 12.71 -19.85 28.73
C ALA A 462 13.45 -20.87 27.85
N LEU A 463 13.35 -20.70 26.55
CA LEU A 463 13.93 -21.60 25.56
C LEU A 463 15.07 -20.93 24.80
N ASN A 464 16.05 -21.73 24.42
CA ASN A 464 17.13 -21.33 23.51
C ASN A 464 16.97 -21.96 22.12
N LYS A 465 15.88 -22.68 21.85
CA LYS A 465 15.63 -23.40 20.62
C LYS A 465 15.28 -22.44 19.47
N MET A 466 15.61 -22.86 18.25
CA MET A 466 15.21 -22.21 17.02
C MET A 466 14.68 -23.22 16.02
N PHE A 467 13.61 -22.87 15.34
CA PHE A 467 13.00 -23.67 14.27
C PHE A 467 12.88 -22.84 13.00
N ALA A 468 13.16 -23.44 11.85
CA ALA A 468 12.96 -22.83 10.53
C ALA A 468 11.78 -23.50 9.83
N TYR A 469 10.85 -22.71 9.34
CA TYR A 469 9.70 -23.15 8.56
C TYR A 469 9.90 -22.92 7.07
N ASN A 470 9.73 -23.98 6.30
CA ASN A 470 9.66 -23.89 4.84
C ASN A 470 8.20 -24.10 4.39
N HIS A 471 7.54 -23.04 3.92
CA HIS A 471 6.13 -23.10 3.54
C HIS A 471 5.90 -23.97 2.29
N LYS A 472 6.86 -24.03 1.35
CA LYS A 472 6.76 -24.87 0.14
C LYS A 472 6.79 -26.35 0.45
N GLN A 473 7.53 -26.73 1.50
CA GLN A 473 7.63 -28.11 1.96
C GLN A 473 6.67 -28.42 3.12
N SER A 474 6.04 -27.40 3.67
CA SER A 474 5.19 -27.48 4.88
C SER A 474 5.88 -28.20 6.04
N GLU A 475 7.14 -27.85 6.32
CA GLU A 475 7.99 -28.53 7.29
C GLU A 475 8.72 -27.54 8.21
N TRP A 476 8.74 -27.88 9.52
CA TRP A 476 9.59 -27.25 10.52
C TRP A 476 10.87 -28.06 10.74
N ARG A 477 12.01 -27.40 10.75
CA ARG A 477 13.32 -28.01 11.07
C ARG A 477 13.91 -27.33 12.28
N GLU A 478 14.43 -28.13 13.24
CA GLU A 478 15.19 -27.59 14.35
C GLU A 478 16.58 -27.16 13.86
N MET A 479 16.95 -25.93 14.22
CA MET A 479 18.22 -25.32 13.89
C MET A 479 19.12 -25.26 15.12
N ALA A 480 20.36 -24.76 14.99
CA ALA A 480 21.23 -24.58 16.13
C ALA A 480 20.60 -23.71 17.22
N ALA A 481 20.73 -24.12 18.46
CA ALA A 481 20.21 -23.40 19.62
C ALA A 481 21.10 -22.20 20.00
N MET A 482 20.50 -21.12 20.51
CA MET A 482 21.21 -20.01 21.16
C MET A 482 21.96 -20.53 22.42
N LYS A 483 22.96 -19.78 22.85
CA LYS A 483 23.65 -20.05 24.12
C LYS A 483 22.76 -19.68 25.32
N THR A 484 22.09 -18.51 25.24
CA THR A 484 21.26 -17.98 26.33
C THR A 484 19.78 -18.22 26.02
N PRO A 485 19.04 -18.97 26.86
CA PRO A 485 17.59 -19.05 26.77
C PRO A 485 16.97 -17.66 26.97
N ARG A 486 15.98 -17.30 26.18
CA ARG A 486 15.34 -15.98 26.29
C ARG A 486 13.93 -15.94 25.75
N ALA A 487 13.09 -15.08 26.35
CA ALA A 487 11.79 -14.68 25.87
C ALA A 487 11.67 -13.14 25.90
N MET A 488 10.70 -12.56 25.20
CA MET A 488 10.48 -11.12 25.15
C MET A 488 11.75 -10.33 24.83
N PHE A 489 12.42 -10.68 23.77
CA PHE A 489 13.66 -10.08 23.29
C PHE A 489 13.51 -9.50 21.90
N GLY A 490 14.42 -8.64 21.49
CA GLY A 490 14.50 -8.12 20.14
C GLY A 490 15.21 -9.09 19.20
N ALA A 491 14.71 -9.22 17.97
CA ALA A 491 15.37 -9.98 16.90
C ALA A 491 15.21 -9.26 15.56
N VAL A 492 16.26 -9.23 14.76
CA VAL A 492 16.24 -8.62 13.41
C VAL A 492 17.30 -9.28 12.52
N ILE A 493 17.07 -9.21 11.21
CA ILE A 493 18.11 -9.52 10.21
C ILE A 493 19.00 -8.29 10.01
N HIS A 494 20.28 -8.44 10.32
CA HIS A 494 21.28 -7.40 10.11
C HIS A 494 22.56 -8.00 9.51
N ASN A 495 23.09 -7.38 8.45
CA ASN A 495 24.28 -7.84 7.72
C ASN A 495 24.26 -9.33 7.37
N GLY A 496 23.08 -9.85 6.96
CA GLY A 496 22.92 -11.26 6.58
C GLY A 496 22.94 -12.26 7.72
N LYS A 497 22.81 -11.81 8.98
CA LYS A 497 22.70 -12.64 10.19
C LYS A 497 21.43 -12.31 10.96
N ILE A 498 20.90 -13.24 11.76
CA ILE A 498 19.90 -12.91 12.77
C ILE A 498 20.64 -12.37 13.99
N VAL A 499 20.33 -11.16 14.41
CA VAL A 499 20.83 -10.59 15.68
C VAL A 499 19.71 -10.59 16.68
N VAL A 500 19.98 -11.08 17.89
CA VAL A 500 19.08 -11.06 19.04
C VAL A 500 19.70 -10.28 20.19
N ALA A 501 18.88 -9.53 20.93
CA ALA A 501 19.36 -8.73 22.05
C ALA A 501 18.37 -8.73 23.22
N GLY A 502 18.90 -8.82 24.42
CA GLY A 502 18.13 -8.73 25.66
C GLY A 502 17.20 -9.92 25.89
N GLY A 503 16.11 -9.66 26.57
CA GLY A 503 15.07 -10.61 26.92
C GLY A 503 15.05 -10.96 28.40
N VAL A 504 14.24 -11.95 28.74
CA VAL A 504 14.06 -12.47 30.12
C VAL A 504 14.16 -13.98 30.14
N ASN A 505 14.76 -14.50 31.16
CA ASN A 505 14.82 -15.92 31.49
C ASN A 505 14.58 -16.14 33.00
N GLU A 506 14.91 -17.31 33.54
CA GLU A 506 14.73 -17.66 34.94
C GLU A 506 15.65 -16.85 35.88
N GLU A 507 16.75 -16.30 35.36
CA GLU A 507 17.71 -15.49 36.13
C GLU A 507 17.29 -13.99 36.15
N GLY A 508 16.34 -13.59 35.29
CA GLY A 508 15.86 -12.21 35.15
C GLY A 508 16.07 -11.63 33.76
N LEU A 509 16.25 -10.30 33.72
CA LEU A 509 16.57 -9.61 32.46
C LEU A 509 18.03 -9.90 32.06
N THR A 510 18.30 -9.88 30.76
CA THR A 510 19.64 -10.07 30.23
C THR A 510 20.04 -8.94 29.28
N ALA A 511 21.32 -8.58 29.29
CA ALA A 511 21.95 -7.67 28.31
C ALA A 511 22.65 -8.44 27.18
N THR A 512 22.69 -9.76 27.23
CA THR A 512 23.43 -10.55 26.24
C THR A 512 22.83 -10.45 24.86
N CYS A 513 23.71 -10.42 23.86
CA CYS A 513 23.36 -10.44 22.45
C CYS A 513 24.05 -11.58 21.72
N GLU A 514 23.39 -12.19 20.77
CA GLU A 514 23.92 -13.25 19.93
C GLU A 514 23.57 -13.03 18.46
N ALA A 515 24.42 -13.53 17.57
CA ALA A 515 24.20 -13.48 16.14
C ALA A 515 24.22 -14.88 15.52
N TYR A 516 23.20 -15.21 14.73
CA TYR A 516 23.13 -16.49 14.02
C TYR A 516 23.59 -16.33 12.58
N ASP A 517 24.52 -17.17 12.18
CA ASP A 517 25.05 -17.24 10.83
C ASP A 517 24.38 -18.37 10.04
N PHE A 518 23.66 -18.02 8.98
CA PHE A 518 22.93 -18.97 8.12
C PHE A 518 23.83 -19.94 7.37
N THR A 519 25.08 -19.55 7.11
CA THR A 519 26.02 -20.38 6.34
C THR A 519 26.60 -21.50 7.19
N THR A 520 26.92 -21.19 8.43
CA THR A 520 27.54 -22.13 9.36
C THR A 520 26.54 -22.86 10.25
N ASN A 521 25.27 -22.41 10.31
CA ASN A 521 24.25 -22.87 11.25
C ASN A 521 24.75 -22.80 12.70
N ARG A 522 25.31 -21.66 13.10
CA ARG A 522 25.86 -21.46 14.46
C ARG A 522 25.46 -20.10 15.00
N TRP A 523 25.30 -20.05 16.34
CA TRP A 523 25.19 -18.83 17.10
C TRP A 523 26.56 -18.41 17.61
N GLU A 524 26.89 -17.14 17.46
CA GLU A 524 28.11 -16.51 17.95
C GLU A 524 27.77 -15.39 18.94
N PRO A 525 28.62 -15.15 19.96
CA PRO A 525 28.43 -13.98 20.81
C PRO A 525 28.43 -12.69 19.98
N PHE A 526 27.52 -11.79 20.30
CA PHE A 526 27.49 -10.46 19.77
C PHE A 526 27.75 -9.47 20.93
N THR A 527 28.13 -8.23 20.60
CA THR A 527 28.41 -7.22 21.63
C THR A 527 27.20 -7.00 22.53
N GLU A 528 27.38 -7.20 23.84
CA GLU A 528 26.32 -7.03 24.84
C GLU A 528 25.71 -5.62 24.77
N PHE A 529 24.42 -5.55 25.02
CA PHE A 529 23.71 -4.29 25.14
C PHE A 529 24.14 -3.60 26.45
N PRO A 530 24.25 -2.26 26.50
CA PRO A 530 24.78 -1.58 27.69
C PRO A 530 23.94 -1.73 28.95
N GLN A 531 22.71 -2.19 28.85
CA GLN A 531 21.77 -2.34 29.94
C GLN A 531 20.91 -3.59 29.75
N GLU A 532 20.63 -4.31 30.84
CA GLU A 532 19.67 -5.41 30.84
C GLU A 532 18.28 -4.92 30.42
N ARG A 533 17.65 -5.60 29.45
CA ARG A 533 16.43 -5.09 28.84
C ARG A 533 15.57 -6.20 28.25
N SER A 534 14.25 -6.13 28.45
CA SER A 534 13.26 -6.95 27.74
C SER A 534 12.45 -6.12 26.74
N SER A 535 11.79 -6.79 25.81
CA SER A 535 10.90 -6.19 24.80
C SER A 535 11.54 -5.02 24.02
N VAL A 536 12.85 -5.07 23.84
CA VAL A 536 13.57 -4.08 23.04
C VAL A 536 13.23 -4.27 21.56
N ASN A 537 12.94 -3.18 20.85
CA ASN A 537 12.77 -3.23 19.41
C ASN A 537 14.14 -3.16 18.73
N LEU A 538 14.55 -4.23 18.05
CA LEU A 538 15.71 -4.21 17.16
C LEU A 538 15.28 -3.88 15.75
N VAL A 539 15.90 -2.89 15.14
CA VAL A 539 15.60 -2.43 13.79
C VAL A 539 16.90 -2.31 12.98
N SER A 540 16.93 -2.91 11.80
CA SER A 540 17.99 -2.68 10.82
C SER A 540 17.47 -1.66 9.80
N ASN A 541 18.09 -0.48 9.76
CA ASN A 541 17.66 0.64 8.94
C ASN A 541 18.87 1.28 8.25
N GLY A 542 18.82 1.45 6.92
CA GLY A 542 19.92 2.04 6.16
C GLY A 542 21.26 1.29 6.31
N GLY A 543 21.24 -0.02 6.57
CA GLY A 543 22.44 -0.83 6.79
C GLY A 543 23.02 -0.72 8.20
N LEU A 544 22.40 0.01 9.11
CA LEU A 544 22.80 0.16 10.52
C LEU A 544 21.80 -0.52 11.44
N LEU A 545 22.28 -1.00 12.59
CA LEU A 545 21.46 -1.68 13.61
C LEU A 545 21.11 -0.71 14.73
N TYR A 546 19.82 -0.66 15.08
CA TYR A 546 19.29 0.18 16.15
C TYR A 546 18.54 -0.66 17.18
N ALA A 547 18.62 -0.24 18.45
CA ALA A 547 17.80 -0.72 19.54
C ALA A 547 16.96 0.44 20.08
N VAL A 548 15.63 0.25 20.13
CA VAL A 548 14.68 1.29 20.53
C VAL A 548 13.84 0.79 21.70
N GLY A 549 13.81 1.55 22.78
CA GLY A 549 12.91 1.37 23.91
C GLY A 549 13.09 0.04 24.65
N GLY A 550 12.02 -0.50 25.16
CA GLY A 550 11.93 -1.72 25.96
C GLY A 550 11.74 -1.45 27.44
N PHE A 551 11.94 -2.47 28.28
CA PHE A 551 11.76 -2.41 29.72
C PHE A 551 13.05 -2.79 30.44
N THR A 552 13.39 -2.04 31.49
CA THR A 552 14.49 -2.33 32.41
C THR A 552 14.00 -2.29 33.86
N MET A 553 14.77 -2.85 34.78
CA MET A 553 14.47 -2.78 36.21
C MET A 553 15.10 -1.53 36.80
N VAL A 554 14.29 -0.67 37.38
CA VAL A 554 14.74 0.59 38.03
C VAL A 554 14.38 0.56 39.49
N GLN A 555 15.33 0.97 40.32
CA GLN A 555 15.07 1.16 41.75
C GLN A 555 14.29 2.45 41.96
N MET A 556 13.09 2.32 42.47
CA MET A 556 12.20 3.43 42.77
C MET A 556 12.64 4.16 44.08
N GLU A 557 12.11 5.33 44.34
CA GLU A 557 12.41 6.13 45.58
C GLU A 557 12.10 5.38 46.87
N ASN A 558 11.10 4.48 46.85
CA ASN A 558 10.73 3.59 47.96
C ASN A 558 11.64 2.40 48.14
N LYS A 559 12.75 2.31 47.38
CA LYS A 559 13.72 1.20 47.33
C LYS A 559 13.18 -0.12 46.71
N GLU A 560 11.95 -0.13 46.20
CA GLU A 560 11.44 -1.24 45.42
C GLU A 560 12.03 -1.18 44.01
N VAL A 561 12.25 -2.36 43.42
CA VAL A 561 12.70 -2.50 42.03
C VAL A 561 11.50 -2.83 41.17
N ALA A 562 11.19 -1.99 40.22
CA ALA A 562 10.05 -2.15 39.33
C ALA A 562 10.47 -2.13 37.84
N PRO A 563 9.78 -2.89 36.98
CA PRO A 563 9.98 -2.79 35.54
C PRO A 563 9.54 -1.40 35.06
N THR A 564 10.44 -0.69 34.41
CA THR A 564 10.19 0.65 33.90
C THR A 564 10.44 0.68 32.41
N GLU A 565 9.52 1.27 31.67
CA GLU A 565 9.67 1.49 30.25
C GLU A 565 10.75 2.56 30.00
N VAL A 566 11.60 2.29 29.02
CA VAL A 566 12.63 3.21 28.56
C VAL A 566 12.37 3.56 27.10
N THR A 567 12.70 4.79 26.72
CA THR A 567 12.36 5.36 25.41
C THR A 567 13.59 5.89 24.70
N ASP A 568 14.76 5.32 24.99
CA ASP A 568 16.02 5.70 24.37
C ASP A 568 16.23 4.98 23.01
N VAL A 569 17.14 5.50 22.24
CA VAL A 569 17.59 4.95 20.95
C VAL A 569 19.09 4.76 20.99
N TRP A 570 19.51 3.53 20.65
CA TRP A 570 20.91 3.15 20.57
C TRP A 570 21.22 2.66 19.16
N GLN A 571 22.41 3.03 18.66
CA GLN A 571 22.96 2.54 17.39
C GLN A 571 24.14 1.61 17.67
N TYR A 572 24.20 0.51 16.94
CA TYR A 572 25.39 -0.35 16.91
C TYR A 572 26.35 0.12 15.81
N GLU A 573 27.58 0.39 16.21
CA GLU A 573 28.68 0.75 15.31
C GLU A 573 29.49 -0.52 14.97
N ASP A 574 29.23 -1.07 13.77
CA ASP A 574 29.86 -2.33 13.32
C ASP A 574 31.40 -2.27 13.33
N ASP A 575 31.99 -1.16 12.95
CA ASP A 575 33.43 -0.96 12.89
C ASP A 575 34.09 -0.99 14.26
N LYS A 576 33.42 -0.40 15.26
CA LYS A 576 33.91 -0.32 16.65
C LYS A 576 33.42 -1.46 17.51
N LYS A 577 32.45 -2.22 17.03
CA LYS A 577 31.75 -3.28 17.78
C LYS A 577 31.22 -2.80 19.13
N GLN A 578 30.54 -1.65 19.12
CA GLN A 578 29.97 -1.06 20.32
C GLN A 578 28.61 -0.44 20.08
N TRP A 579 27.81 -0.37 21.17
CA TRP A 579 26.56 0.37 21.19
C TRP A 579 26.80 1.83 21.59
N THR A 580 26.26 2.77 20.81
CA THR A 580 26.35 4.21 21.09
C THR A 580 24.93 4.77 21.26
N GLY A 581 24.69 5.44 22.37
CA GLY A 581 23.40 6.09 22.62
C GLY A 581 23.21 7.30 21.69
N MET A 582 22.13 7.30 20.92
CA MET A 582 21.77 8.38 20.00
C MET A 582 20.87 9.41 20.68
N LEU A 583 19.83 8.94 21.36
CA LEU A 583 18.87 9.76 22.10
C LEU A 583 18.60 9.11 23.46
N ARG A 584 18.47 9.93 24.50
CA ARG A 584 18.12 9.45 25.83
C ARG A 584 16.63 9.29 26.03
N GLU A 585 15.85 10.06 25.30
CA GLU A 585 14.39 10.07 25.40
C GLU A 585 13.79 10.32 24.03
N MET A 586 12.99 9.35 23.58
CA MET A 586 12.17 9.41 22.38
C MET A 586 10.72 9.13 22.79
N ARG A 587 9.97 10.17 23.14
CA ARG A 587 8.58 10.03 23.64
C ARG A 587 7.66 9.18 22.78
N TYR A 588 7.91 9.13 21.45
CA TYR A 588 7.13 8.34 20.51
C TYR A 588 7.46 6.83 20.54
N ALA A 589 8.54 6.44 21.22
CA ALA A 589 8.91 5.05 21.40
C ALA A 589 8.12 4.33 22.50
N ALA A 590 7.46 5.11 23.39
CA ALA A 590 6.67 4.54 24.48
C ALA A 590 5.50 3.69 23.94
N GLY A 591 5.41 2.43 24.39
CA GLY A 591 4.38 1.48 23.98
C GLY A 591 4.33 1.18 22.49
N SER A 592 5.38 1.53 21.76
CA SER A 592 5.41 1.38 20.30
C SER A 592 6.03 0.04 19.84
N SER A 593 5.53 -0.48 18.73
CA SER A 593 6.28 -1.38 17.87
C SER A 593 7.11 -0.57 16.88
N CYS A 594 8.34 -1.01 16.60
CA CYS A 594 9.25 -0.30 15.70
C CYS A 594 9.62 -1.16 14.52
N VAL A 595 9.52 -0.60 13.32
CA VAL A 595 9.88 -1.28 12.06
C VAL A 595 10.69 -0.35 11.16
N SER A 596 11.53 -0.93 10.31
CA SER A 596 12.17 -0.20 9.23
C SER A 596 11.26 -0.19 8.01
N ILE A 597 10.97 0.99 7.48
CA ILE A 597 10.10 1.19 6.32
C ILE A 597 10.59 2.38 5.48
N ARG A 598 10.39 2.30 4.18
CA ARG A 598 10.72 3.39 3.25
C ARG A 598 9.48 4.24 3.00
N LEU A 599 9.55 5.52 3.36
CA LEU A 599 8.45 6.46 3.23
C LEU A 599 8.91 7.74 2.53
N ASN A 600 7.97 8.40 1.88
CA ASN A 600 8.23 9.68 1.22
C ASN A 600 8.15 10.84 2.22
N ALA A 601 9.30 11.40 2.57
CA ALA A 601 9.39 12.52 3.52
C ALA A 601 8.62 13.77 3.10
N ALA A 602 8.42 13.99 1.79
CA ALA A 602 7.68 15.16 1.31
C ALA A 602 6.16 15.07 1.53
N ARG A 603 5.66 13.87 1.82
CA ARG A 603 4.22 13.62 2.10
C ARG A 603 3.87 13.67 3.59
N MET A 604 4.86 13.71 4.46
CA MET A 604 4.66 13.68 5.91
C MET A 604 4.96 15.04 6.52
N PRO A 605 4.08 15.61 7.35
CA PRO A 605 4.41 16.80 8.12
C PRO A 605 5.52 16.51 9.13
N LYS A 606 6.47 17.41 9.23
CA LYS A 606 7.55 17.35 10.22
C LYS A 606 7.00 17.75 11.60
N LEU A 607 7.38 16.99 12.64
CA LEU A 607 7.01 17.22 14.03
C LEU A 607 7.98 18.15 14.75
#